data_54908d8d1f138cabe5cddd7a3958a588
#
_entry.id   54908d8d1f138cabe5cddd7a3958a588
#
_cell.length_a   1.000
_cell.length_b   1.000
_cell.length_c   1.000
_cell.angle_alpha   90.00
_cell.angle_beta   90.00
_cell.angle_gamma   90.00
#
_symmetry.space_group_name_H-M   'P 1'
#
loop_
_entity.id
_entity.type
_entity.pdbx_description
1 polymer ?
#
loop_
_entity_poly.entity_id
_entity_poly.type
_entity_poly.pdbx_seq_one_letter_code
_entity_poly.pdbx_strand_id
1 'polypeptide(L)'
;MKWVSIYGNAQSKVTPHPAKYAKDVTLRYPIYIPFEGDKLSIRLENFCGDEDVKIESVVISKGHSLSDKQTDDIRNLTFNGSYACEMKAHGSIISDVIDYHLEEDEYLIISMYLKEFTNLTSGVNITGPLSKGYFAYGNQTLNNELDLNTSMKTNWVYFLTNVDLYTSDENYAIICYGDSITSQDWPDYMQLELKERNINNVAVIRKAVSGTRILREYACIPYQSYGLKGENRFIHEIEHVKGAKTLIIQHGINDIIHPVGTDVNIFRPLSDMPTLDELKDGMKYYLEHAKRFNLDTYVGTLVPIYNWRTYAIFRENIKNEFNQYLLTLPSIDFNNAIGELIDEAYHFKDGCDSGDHLHPSKLAYKLMAIKAVDTLFNNNK
;
A
#
# COMPACT_ATOMS: atom_id res chain seq x y z
N MET A 1 -0.69 15.88 22.27
CA MET A 1 -0.67 15.81 20.80
C MET A 1 0.61 15.17 20.30
N LYS A 2 0.54 14.40 19.23
CA LYS A 2 1.67 13.63 18.65
C LYS A 2 1.57 13.55 17.13
N TRP A 3 2.64 13.11 16.50
CA TRP A 3 2.65 12.80 15.08
C TRP A 3 2.07 11.42 14.80
N VAL A 4 1.15 11.34 13.83
CA VAL A 4 0.58 10.10 13.32
C VAL A 4 0.58 10.12 11.81
N SER A 5 1.05 9.05 11.18
CA SER A 5 0.91 8.87 9.73
C SER A 5 -0.56 8.60 9.40
N ILE A 6 -1.11 9.40 8.50
CA ILE A 6 -2.50 9.27 8.02
C ILE A 6 -2.59 8.64 6.64
N TYR A 7 -1.47 8.56 5.96
CA TYR A 7 -1.32 7.94 4.65
C TYR A 7 0.07 7.33 4.52
N GLY A 8 0.15 6.22 3.81
CA GLY A 8 1.43 5.60 3.51
C GLY A 8 1.34 4.58 2.40
N ASN A 9 2.42 4.50 1.61
CA ASN A 9 2.61 3.50 0.58
C ASN A 9 3.98 2.85 0.68
N ALA A 10 4.06 1.60 0.20
CA ALA A 10 5.31 0.95 -0.15
C ALA A 10 5.85 1.51 -1.47
N GLN A 11 7.08 1.13 -1.81
CA GLN A 11 7.69 1.46 -3.10
C GLN A 11 8.14 0.18 -3.81
N SER A 12 7.93 0.15 -5.12
CA SER A 12 8.49 -0.87 -6.00
C SER A 12 9.11 -0.21 -7.24
N LYS A 13 9.94 -0.96 -7.95
CA LYS A 13 10.51 -0.48 -9.21
C LYS A 13 9.43 -0.56 -10.29
N VAL A 14 8.89 0.57 -10.69
CA VAL A 14 7.91 0.63 -11.76
C VAL A 14 8.53 0.13 -13.07
N THR A 15 8.00 -0.98 -13.58
CA THR A 15 8.44 -1.49 -14.88
C THR A 15 7.85 -0.61 -15.99
N PRO A 16 8.67 -0.13 -16.91
CA PRO A 16 8.23 0.85 -17.89
C PRO A 16 7.21 0.29 -18.87
N HIS A 17 6.10 0.98 -19.00
CA HIS A 17 5.19 0.93 -20.15
C HIS A 17 4.81 2.35 -20.54
N PRO A 18 4.97 2.71 -21.77
CA PRO A 18 6.16 2.85 -22.54
C PRO A 18 7.02 4.04 -22.13
N ALA A 19 6.59 4.84 -21.13
CA ALA A 19 7.30 6.03 -20.69
C ALA A 19 7.81 5.86 -19.26
N LYS A 20 9.08 5.55 -19.10
CA LYS A 20 9.81 5.66 -17.85
C LYS A 20 9.93 7.08 -17.34
N TYR A 21 9.90 8.04 -18.24
CA TYR A 21 10.24 9.42 -17.97
C TYR A 21 9.01 10.30 -18.14
N ALA A 22 8.77 11.14 -17.14
CA ALA A 22 7.89 12.29 -17.24
C ALA A 22 8.73 13.55 -17.47
N LYS A 23 8.19 14.50 -18.23
CA LYS A 23 8.73 15.84 -18.38
C LYS A 23 7.58 16.82 -18.48
N ASP A 24 7.69 17.93 -17.74
CA ASP A 24 6.67 18.96 -17.70
C ASP A 24 5.29 18.38 -17.30
N VAL A 25 5.25 17.68 -16.14
CA VAL A 25 4.08 16.96 -15.65
C VAL A 25 3.78 17.34 -14.21
N THR A 26 2.51 17.59 -13.92
CA THR A 26 1.96 17.69 -12.57
C THR A 26 1.36 16.35 -12.18
N LEU A 27 1.82 15.77 -11.07
CA LEU A 27 1.18 14.64 -10.38
C LEU A 27 0.29 15.20 -9.27
N ARG A 28 -0.93 14.68 -9.09
CA ARG A 28 -1.86 15.12 -8.06
C ARG A 28 -2.51 13.93 -7.37
N TYR A 29 -2.44 13.93 -6.03
CA TYR A 29 -2.94 12.84 -5.19
C TYR A 29 -3.88 13.39 -4.12
N PRO A 30 -5.19 13.06 -4.17
CA PRO A 30 -6.12 13.30 -3.06
C PRO A 30 -5.91 12.24 -1.97
N ILE A 31 -5.67 12.68 -0.75
CA ILE A 31 -5.44 11.85 0.44
C ILE A 31 -6.58 12.08 1.42
N TYR A 32 -7.28 11.02 1.80
CA TYR A 32 -8.35 11.07 2.79
C TYR A 32 -7.81 11.36 4.19
N ILE A 33 -8.51 12.21 4.94
CA ILE A 33 -8.15 12.63 6.30
C ILE A 33 -9.04 11.89 7.31
N PRO A 34 -8.49 10.90 8.06
CA PRO A 34 -9.28 10.08 8.97
C PRO A 34 -9.62 10.75 10.30
N PHE A 35 -8.93 11.81 10.70
CA PHE A 35 -9.13 12.60 11.91
C PHE A 35 -8.46 13.96 11.80
N GLU A 36 -8.91 14.93 12.58
CA GLU A 36 -8.40 16.31 12.59
C GLU A 36 -6.93 16.42 13.02
N GLY A 37 -6.27 17.48 12.58
CA GLY A 37 -4.93 17.85 13.01
C GLY A 37 -4.47 19.21 12.48
N ASP A 38 -3.42 19.76 13.08
CA ASP A 38 -3.06 21.18 12.91
C ASP A 38 -1.77 21.43 12.13
N LYS A 39 -0.91 20.40 12.02
CA LYS A 39 0.37 20.49 11.30
C LYS A 39 0.60 19.23 10.51
N LEU A 40 1.27 19.38 9.39
CA LEU A 40 1.62 18.22 8.57
C LEU A 40 3.05 18.28 8.06
N SER A 41 3.57 17.11 7.70
CA SER A 41 4.75 16.93 6.88
C SER A 41 4.55 15.73 5.95
N ILE A 42 5.24 15.71 4.81
CA ILE A 42 5.22 14.59 3.89
C ILE A 42 6.61 14.00 3.73
N ARG A 43 6.66 12.71 3.45
CA ARG A 43 7.88 12.02 3.06
C ARG A 43 7.80 11.61 1.60
N LEU A 44 8.83 11.98 0.84
CA LEU A 44 9.03 11.57 -0.53
C LEU A 44 10.24 10.65 -0.61
N GLU A 45 10.15 9.60 -1.42
CA GLU A 45 11.22 8.62 -1.57
C GLU A 45 11.45 8.25 -3.04
N ASN A 46 12.71 8.12 -3.38
CA ASN A 46 13.21 7.56 -4.62
C ASN A 46 13.89 6.21 -4.37
N PHE A 47 13.33 5.42 -3.43
CA PHE A 47 13.93 4.20 -2.90
C PHE A 47 14.30 3.19 -3.97
N CYS A 48 13.44 3.03 -5.00
CA CYS A 48 13.65 2.10 -6.11
C CYS A 48 14.27 2.75 -7.35
N GLY A 49 14.55 4.05 -7.33
CA GLY A 49 15.09 4.78 -8.48
C GLY A 49 16.62 4.76 -8.52
N ASP A 50 17.17 4.50 -9.71
CA ASP A 50 18.62 4.45 -9.96
C ASP A 50 19.20 5.81 -10.42
N GLU A 51 18.36 6.83 -10.59
CA GLU A 51 18.70 8.18 -11.02
C GLU A 51 18.20 9.20 -9.98
N ASP A 52 18.87 10.35 -9.89
CA ASP A 52 18.42 11.45 -9.03
C ASP A 52 17.09 12.01 -9.54
N VAL A 53 16.20 12.38 -8.62
CA VAL A 53 14.88 12.95 -8.93
C VAL A 53 14.81 14.37 -8.39
N LYS A 54 14.50 15.33 -9.26
CA LYS A 54 14.21 16.71 -8.89
C LYS A 54 12.73 17.00 -9.03
N ILE A 55 12.11 17.48 -7.95
CA ILE A 55 10.73 17.98 -7.94
C ILE A 55 10.80 19.50 -7.79
N GLU A 56 10.28 20.23 -8.77
CA GLU A 56 10.41 21.70 -8.84
C GLU A 56 9.54 22.41 -7.79
N SER A 57 8.37 21.85 -7.48
CA SER A 57 7.49 22.32 -6.42
C SER A 57 6.56 21.24 -5.93
N VAL A 58 6.21 21.31 -4.65
CA VAL A 58 5.15 20.52 -4.03
C VAL A 58 4.17 21.47 -3.37
N VAL A 59 2.91 21.29 -3.70
CA VAL A 59 1.82 22.16 -3.24
C VAL A 59 0.77 21.31 -2.56
N ILE A 60 0.23 21.82 -1.48
CA ILE A 60 -0.91 21.21 -0.78
C ILE A 60 -2.12 22.15 -0.82
N SER A 61 -3.30 21.55 -0.80
CA SER A 61 -4.57 22.25 -0.66
C SER A 61 -5.61 21.31 -0.05
N LYS A 62 -6.76 21.86 0.33
CA LYS A 62 -7.91 21.04 0.71
C LYS A 62 -8.72 20.61 -0.51
N GLY A 63 -9.44 19.50 -0.36
CA GLY A 63 -10.41 19.00 -1.31
C GLY A 63 -11.61 18.38 -0.57
N HIS A 64 -12.72 18.18 -1.28
CA HIS A 64 -13.95 17.65 -0.68
C HIS A 64 -14.30 16.23 -1.17
N SER A 65 -13.48 15.66 -2.01
CA SER A 65 -13.74 14.34 -2.59
C SER A 65 -12.47 13.72 -3.17
N LEU A 66 -12.55 12.44 -3.51
CA LEU A 66 -11.51 11.71 -4.24
C LEU A 66 -11.45 12.18 -5.71
N SER A 67 -11.13 13.45 -5.94
CA SER A 67 -11.02 14.07 -7.26
C SER A 67 -9.74 14.91 -7.36
N ASP A 68 -9.47 15.46 -8.54
CA ASP A 68 -8.36 16.40 -8.76
C ASP A 68 -8.68 17.85 -8.36
N LYS A 69 -9.90 18.10 -7.84
CA LYS A 69 -10.33 19.44 -7.43
C LYS A 69 -9.76 19.84 -6.09
N GLN A 70 -9.20 21.03 -6.04
CA GLN A 70 -8.65 21.64 -4.82
C GLN A 70 -9.29 23.01 -4.55
N THR A 71 -9.26 23.43 -3.29
CA THR A 71 -9.73 24.77 -2.88
C THR A 71 -8.65 25.83 -3.16
N ASP A 72 -9.01 27.11 -2.92
CA ASP A 72 -8.07 28.24 -3.06
C ASP A 72 -7.08 28.36 -1.88
N ASP A 73 -7.23 27.56 -0.81
CA ASP A 73 -6.26 27.51 0.31
C ASP A 73 -5.02 26.70 -0.06
N ILE A 74 -4.28 27.19 -1.04
CA ILE A 74 -3.10 26.56 -1.59
C ILE A 74 -1.86 26.99 -0.80
N ARG A 75 -1.03 26.02 -0.40
CA ARG A 75 0.25 26.26 0.29
C ARG A 75 1.38 25.53 -0.42
N ASN A 76 2.51 26.20 -0.59
CA ASN A 76 3.74 25.56 -1.01
C ASN A 76 4.39 24.86 0.18
N LEU A 77 4.81 23.62 0.00
CA LEU A 77 5.72 22.97 0.93
C LEU A 77 7.16 23.36 0.63
N THR A 78 7.97 23.38 1.69
CA THR A 78 9.40 23.55 1.57
C THR A 78 10.14 22.30 2.05
N PHE A 79 11.37 22.17 1.59
CA PHE A 79 12.30 21.10 1.95
C PHE A 79 13.65 21.78 2.29
N ASN A 80 13.98 21.79 3.58
CA ASN A 80 15.11 22.56 4.09
C ASN A 80 15.07 24.05 3.67
N GLY A 81 13.86 24.65 3.69
CA GLY A 81 13.61 26.04 3.30
C GLY A 81 13.52 26.30 1.79
N SER A 82 13.67 25.31 0.92
CA SER A 82 13.56 25.43 -0.54
C SER A 82 12.23 24.85 -1.05
N TYR A 83 11.60 25.48 -2.04
CA TYR A 83 10.42 24.96 -2.70
C TYR A 83 10.72 23.76 -3.59
N ALA A 84 11.89 23.73 -4.21
CA ALA A 84 12.37 22.60 -4.97
C ALA A 84 13.08 21.60 -4.04
N CYS A 85 12.92 20.32 -4.33
CA CYS A 85 13.67 19.27 -3.64
C CYS A 85 14.33 18.31 -4.62
N GLU A 86 15.41 17.70 -4.19
CA GLU A 86 16.15 16.69 -4.92
C GLU A 86 16.33 15.45 -4.05
N MET A 87 15.95 14.31 -4.57
CA MET A 87 16.21 13.00 -3.98
C MET A 87 17.29 12.31 -4.79
N LYS A 88 18.35 11.88 -4.14
CA LYS A 88 19.37 11.03 -4.76
C LYS A 88 18.78 9.67 -5.12
N ALA A 89 19.43 8.94 -6.01
CA ALA A 89 19.14 7.54 -6.24
C ALA A 89 19.07 6.81 -4.88
N HIS A 90 18.02 6.01 -4.67
CA HIS A 90 17.70 5.31 -3.42
C HIS A 90 17.49 6.21 -2.19
N GLY A 91 17.39 7.51 -2.38
CA GLY A 91 17.24 8.50 -1.31
C GLY A 91 15.80 8.86 -0.98
N SER A 92 15.67 9.63 0.07
CA SER A 92 14.38 10.19 0.53
C SER A 92 14.55 11.61 1.04
N ILE A 93 13.45 12.35 1.13
CA ILE A 93 13.41 13.69 1.73
C ILE A 93 12.09 13.88 2.47
N ILE A 94 12.13 14.64 3.56
CA ILE A 94 10.93 15.01 4.32
C ILE A 94 10.73 16.51 4.17
N SER A 95 9.49 16.93 3.96
CA SER A 95 9.15 18.36 3.92
C SER A 95 9.37 19.02 5.29
N ASP A 96 9.63 20.31 5.27
CA ASP A 96 9.49 21.11 6.49
C ASP A 96 8.06 20.99 7.02
N VAL A 97 7.91 21.13 8.34
CA VAL A 97 6.58 21.12 8.98
C VAL A 97 5.85 22.40 8.61
N ILE A 98 4.59 22.25 8.23
CA ILE A 98 3.71 23.41 7.97
C ILE A 98 2.52 23.38 8.93
N ASP A 99 2.15 24.57 9.45
CA ASP A 99 0.89 24.77 10.16
C ASP A 99 -0.24 24.78 9.12
N TYR A 100 -1.05 23.73 9.13
CA TYR A 100 -2.13 23.53 8.19
C TYR A 100 -3.21 22.65 8.83
N HIS A 101 -4.31 23.29 9.23
CA HIS A 101 -5.42 22.59 9.87
C HIS A 101 -6.22 21.79 8.86
N LEU A 102 -6.45 20.51 9.17
CA LEU A 102 -7.27 19.59 8.40
C LEU A 102 -8.34 19.00 9.31
N GLU A 103 -9.57 18.91 8.79
CA GLU A 103 -10.69 18.29 9.48
C GLU A 103 -10.89 16.84 9.04
N GLU A 104 -11.53 16.06 9.90
CA GLU A 104 -11.98 14.71 9.57
C GLU A 104 -12.86 14.75 8.30
N ASP A 105 -12.73 13.76 7.43
CA ASP A 105 -13.49 13.61 6.18
C ASP A 105 -13.14 14.60 5.05
N GLU A 106 -12.20 15.48 5.27
CA GLU A 106 -11.61 16.25 4.19
C GLU A 106 -10.64 15.40 3.35
N TYR A 107 -10.18 15.97 2.27
CA TYR A 107 -9.08 15.45 1.47
C TYR A 107 -7.94 16.46 1.43
N LEU A 108 -6.73 15.99 1.69
CA LEU A 108 -5.52 16.74 1.39
C LEU A 108 -5.12 16.47 -0.06
N ILE A 109 -5.12 17.50 -0.87
CA ILE A 109 -4.66 17.42 -2.27
C ILE A 109 -3.19 17.76 -2.32
N ILE A 110 -2.36 16.80 -2.73
CA ILE A 110 -0.91 16.97 -2.90
C ILE A 110 -0.60 17.02 -4.38
N SER A 111 -0.03 18.14 -4.85
CA SER A 111 0.37 18.33 -6.25
C SER A 111 1.88 18.49 -6.33
N MET A 112 2.55 17.69 -7.17
CA MET A 112 4.00 17.72 -7.40
C MET A 112 4.29 18.03 -8.86
N TYR A 113 5.16 19.01 -9.12
CA TYR A 113 5.54 19.37 -10.48
C TYR A 113 6.94 18.87 -10.84
N LEU A 114 6.99 18.05 -11.88
CA LEU A 114 8.19 17.48 -12.48
C LEU A 114 8.52 18.25 -13.76
N LYS A 115 9.40 19.24 -13.67
CA LYS A 115 9.75 20.14 -14.79
C LYS A 115 10.66 19.46 -15.80
N GLU A 116 11.71 18.83 -15.32
CA GLU A 116 12.74 18.19 -16.13
C GLU A 116 12.41 16.72 -16.40
N PHE A 117 13.19 16.07 -17.26
CA PHE A 117 13.09 14.64 -17.45
C PHE A 117 13.30 13.92 -16.11
N THR A 118 12.28 13.25 -15.64
CA THR A 118 12.23 12.55 -14.36
C THR A 118 11.94 11.09 -14.58
N ASN A 119 12.81 10.22 -14.09
CA ASN A 119 12.59 8.79 -14.11
C ASN A 119 11.53 8.40 -13.08
N LEU A 120 10.37 7.85 -13.53
CA LEU A 120 9.26 7.43 -12.69
C LEU A 120 9.41 5.97 -12.22
N THR A 121 10.58 5.58 -11.76
CA THR A 121 10.86 4.18 -11.35
C THR A 121 10.50 3.87 -9.92
N SER A 122 10.34 4.86 -9.05
CA SER A 122 9.98 4.63 -7.66
C SER A 122 8.50 4.94 -7.43
N GLY A 123 7.68 3.91 -7.30
CA GLY A 123 6.23 4.06 -7.14
C GLY A 123 5.53 2.75 -6.83
N VAL A 124 4.22 2.83 -6.65
CA VAL A 124 3.37 1.68 -6.38
C VAL A 124 2.03 1.82 -7.09
N ASN A 125 1.48 0.69 -7.53
CA ASN A 125 0.11 0.63 -8.04
C ASN A 125 -0.84 0.24 -6.90
N ILE A 126 -1.81 1.11 -6.63
CA ILE A 126 -2.82 0.89 -5.60
C ILE A 126 -4.22 1.12 -6.17
N THR A 127 -5.19 0.38 -5.65
CA THR A 127 -6.62 0.60 -5.93
C THR A 127 -7.40 0.69 -4.63
N GLY A 128 -8.61 1.20 -4.72
CA GLY A 128 -9.52 1.28 -3.60
C GLY A 128 -10.44 2.49 -3.65
N PRO A 129 -11.49 2.51 -2.83
CA PRO A 129 -12.45 3.60 -2.82
C PRO A 129 -11.90 4.92 -2.28
N LEU A 130 -10.76 4.92 -1.57
CA LEU A 130 -10.04 6.10 -1.08
C LEU A 130 -8.72 6.36 -1.81
N SER A 131 -8.42 5.59 -2.87
CA SER A 131 -7.12 5.59 -3.56
C SER A 131 -7.28 6.01 -5.02
N LYS A 132 -6.72 7.16 -5.38
CA LYS A 132 -6.71 7.67 -6.75
C LYS A 132 -5.55 8.64 -6.94
N GLY A 133 -4.99 8.64 -8.13
CA GLY A 133 -4.06 9.65 -8.59
C GLY A 133 -4.53 10.30 -9.88
N TYR A 134 -3.96 11.44 -10.16
CA TYR A 134 -4.16 12.20 -11.40
C TYR A 134 -2.84 12.75 -11.87
N PHE A 135 -2.70 12.96 -13.17
CA PHE A 135 -1.59 13.71 -13.74
C PHE A 135 -2.05 14.54 -14.93
N ALA A 136 -1.35 15.62 -15.19
CA ALA A 136 -1.58 16.48 -16.33
C ALA A 136 -0.26 17.07 -16.84
N TYR A 137 -0.17 17.40 -18.12
CA TYR A 137 0.98 18.08 -18.67
C TYR A 137 1.01 19.55 -18.26
N GLY A 138 2.21 20.10 -18.09
CA GLY A 138 2.46 21.45 -17.62
C GLY A 138 2.43 21.59 -16.10
N ASN A 139 2.83 22.79 -15.63
CA ASN A 139 2.71 23.14 -14.22
C ASN A 139 1.28 23.57 -13.90
N GLN A 140 0.51 22.68 -13.31
CA GLN A 140 -0.86 22.89 -12.90
C GLN A 140 -1.06 22.80 -11.39
N THR A 141 0.01 22.94 -10.62
CA THR A 141 -0.06 22.81 -9.14
C THR A 141 -0.98 23.81 -8.49
N LEU A 142 -1.13 25.00 -9.07
CA LEU A 142 -1.98 26.07 -8.55
C LEU A 142 -3.39 26.10 -9.17
N ASN A 143 -3.70 25.23 -10.14
CA ASN A 143 -5.01 25.19 -10.77
C ASN A 143 -6.00 24.45 -9.86
N ASN A 144 -7.19 25.01 -9.67
CA ASN A 144 -8.23 24.38 -8.85
C ASN A 144 -8.68 23.02 -9.41
N GLU A 145 -8.65 22.84 -10.72
CA GLU A 145 -8.86 21.59 -11.44
C GLU A 145 -7.73 21.40 -12.46
N LEU A 146 -7.37 20.17 -12.74
CA LEU A 146 -6.44 19.87 -13.82
C LEU A 146 -7.14 20.07 -15.19
N ASP A 147 -6.39 20.52 -16.19
CA ASP A 147 -6.92 20.71 -17.53
C ASP A 147 -7.44 19.38 -18.10
N LEU A 148 -8.75 19.33 -18.37
CA LEU A 148 -9.45 18.14 -18.87
C LEU A 148 -8.88 17.60 -20.19
N ASN A 149 -8.24 18.45 -20.99
CA ASN A 149 -7.64 18.04 -22.29
C ASN A 149 -6.31 17.29 -22.09
N THR A 150 -5.65 17.48 -20.95
CA THR A 150 -4.32 16.94 -20.67
C THR A 150 -4.29 16.04 -19.43
N SER A 151 -5.36 16.03 -18.61
CA SER A 151 -5.40 15.27 -17.38
C SER A 151 -5.83 13.82 -17.59
N MET A 152 -5.24 12.92 -16.82
CA MET A 152 -5.56 11.51 -16.82
C MET A 152 -5.61 10.99 -15.38
N LYS A 153 -6.48 9.99 -15.15
CA LYS A 153 -6.52 9.22 -13.91
C LYS A 153 -5.43 8.16 -13.93
N THR A 154 -4.87 7.88 -12.75
CA THR A 154 -3.89 6.81 -12.56
C THR A 154 -4.09 6.11 -11.22
N ASN A 155 -3.69 4.86 -11.15
CA ASN A 155 -3.56 4.13 -9.89
C ASN A 155 -2.10 4.08 -9.41
N TRP A 156 -1.17 4.66 -10.17
CA TRP A 156 0.22 4.77 -9.76
C TRP A 156 0.44 6.00 -8.89
N VAL A 157 1.06 5.77 -7.73
CA VAL A 157 1.55 6.81 -6.84
C VAL A 157 3.07 6.77 -6.87
N TYR A 158 3.65 7.87 -7.32
CA TYR A 158 5.11 8.03 -7.43
C TYR A 158 5.63 8.86 -6.26
N PHE A 159 6.72 8.43 -5.69
CA PHE A 159 7.53 9.11 -4.67
C PHE A 159 6.84 9.32 -3.31
N LEU A 160 5.55 9.57 -3.23
CA LEU A 160 4.85 9.85 -1.98
C LEU A 160 4.70 8.57 -1.13
N THR A 161 5.40 8.52 0.00
CA THR A 161 5.42 7.34 0.88
C THR A 161 4.76 7.55 2.23
N ASN A 162 4.72 8.78 2.76
CA ASN A 162 4.01 9.07 3.99
C ASN A 162 3.46 10.50 4.00
N VAL A 163 2.31 10.66 4.64
CA VAL A 163 1.77 11.93 5.12
C VAL A 163 1.56 11.81 6.61
N ASP A 164 2.21 12.68 7.36
CA ASP A 164 2.18 12.70 8.82
C ASP A 164 1.41 13.92 9.30
N LEU A 165 0.49 13.74 10.22
CA LEU A 165 -0.35 14.77 10.81
C LEU A 165 -0.05 14.90 12.32
N TYR A 166 0.05 16.12 12.82
CA TYR A 166 0.16 16.41 14.26
C TYR A 166 -1.23 16.52 14.84
N THR A 167 -1.60 15.59 15.69
CA THR A 167 -2.98 15.33 16.09
C THR A 167 -3.09 14.89 17.56
N SER A 168 -4.30 14.56 18.03
CA SER A 168 -4.57 14.06 19.39
C SER A 168 -3.73 12.84 19.75
N ASP A 169 -3.38 12.68 21.02
CA ASP A 169 -2.66 11.52 21.57
C ASP A 169 -3.47 10.22 21.49
N GLU A 170 -4.78 10.32 21.34
CA GLU A 170 -5.67 9.16 21.17
C GLU A 170 -5.60 8.55 19.77
N ASN A 171 -5.27 9.35 18.77
CA ASN A 171 -5.19 8.92 17.37
C ASN A 171 -3.96 8.03 17.13
N TYR A 172 -4.09 7.03 16.25
CA TYR A 172 -3.01 6.13 15.91
C TYR A 172 -3.18 5.51 14.52
N ALA A 173 -2.12 4.86 14.02
CA ALA A 173 -2.13 4.18 12.75
C ALA A 173 -2.17 2.66 12.89
N ILE A 174 -2.84 1.99 11.96
CA ILE A 174 -2.78 0.55 11.68
C ILE A 174 -2.05 0.36 10.36
N ILE A 175 -1.00 -0.44 10.34
CA ILE A 175 -0.26 -0.76 9.13
C ILE A 175 -0.81 -2.04 8.51
N CYS A 176 -1.17 -2.00 7.23
CA CYS A 176 -1.53 -3.16 6.41
C CYS A 176 -0.35 -3.47 5.48
N TYR A 177 0.38 -4.54 5.79
CA TYR A 177 1.56 -4.99 5.05
C TYR A 177 1.24 -6.23 4.22
N GLY A 178 1.68 -6.27 2.97
CA GLY A 178 1.41 -7.44 2.13
C GLY A 178 1.78 -7.30 0.65
N ASP A 179 1.05 -8.05 -0.16
CA ASP A 179 1.21 -8.16 -1.62
C ASP A 179 0.09 -7.46 -2.41
N SER A 180 -0.27 -7.99 -3.61
CA SER A 180 -1.33 -7.41 -4.46
C SER A 180 -2.70 -7.37 -3.78
N ILE A 181 -3.01 -8.34 -2.93
CA ILE A 181 -4.30 -8.39 -2.23
C ILE A 181 -4.41 -7.24 -1.24
N THR A 182 -3.31 -6.88 -0.58
CA THR A 182 -3.25 -5.74 0.34
C THR A 182 -3.00 -4.40 -0.38
N SER A 183 -2.34 -4.38 -1.54
CA SER A 183 -2.20 -3.15 -2.34
C SER A 183 -3.50 -2.72 -3.01
N GLN A 184 -4.50 -3.61 -3.03
CA GLN A 184 -5.85 -3.33 -3.51
C GLN A 184 -6.79 -2.88 -2.38
N ASP A 185 -8.08 -3.07 -2.54
CA ASP A 185 -9.15 -2.29 -1.94
C ASP A 185 -9.41 -2.49 -0.43
N TRP A 186 -9.05 -3.65 0.18
CA TRP A 186 -9.51 -3.93 1.55
C TRP A 186 -8.99 -2.96 2.62
N PRO A 187 -7.77 -2.37 2.54
CA PRO A 187 -7.37 -1.38 3.54
C PRO A 187 -8.21 -0.10 3.48
N ASP A 188 -8.60 0.34 2.28
CA ASP A 188 -9.49 1.48 2.11
C ASP A 188 -10.90 1.17 2.65
N TYR A 189 -11.44 -0.03 2.37
CA TYR A 189 -12.70 -0.46 2.95
C TYR A 189 -12.62 -0.60 4.48
N MET A 190 -11.46 -0.98 5.03
CA MET A 190 -11.25 -1.00 6.47
C MET A 190 -11.35 0.41 7.07
N GLN A 191 -10.76 1.42 6.43
CA GLN A 191 -10.90 2.82 6.85
C GLN A 191 -12.37 3.27 6.84
N LEU A 192 -13.13 2.92 5.80
CA LEU A 192 -14.55 3.24 5.69
C LEU A 192 -15.39 2.49 6.73
N GLU A 193 -15.10 1.21 6.98
CA GLU A 193 -15.80 0.41 7.99
C GLU A 193 -15.57 0.94 9.41
N LEU A 194 -14.34 1.37 9.73
CA LEU A 194 -14.02 2.04 11.00
C LEU A 194 -14.89 3.30 11.18
N LYS A 195 -15.00 4.10 10.13
CA LYS A 195 -15.86 5.29 10.15
C LYS A 195 -17.34 4.94 10.34
N GLU A 196 -17.87 3.96 9.61
CA GLU A 196 -19.26 3.51 9.75
C GLU A 196 -19.57 3.06 11.19
N ARG A 197 -18.56 2.57 11.91
CA ARG A 197 -18.67 2.17 13.33
C ARG A 197 -18.35 3.29 14.32
N ASN A 198 -18.14 4.52 13.86
CA ASN A 198 -17.73 5.66 14.68
C ASN A 198 -16.40 5.44 15.43
N ILE A 199 -15.46 4.71 14.83
CA ILE A 199 -14.08 4.54 15.31
C ILE A 199 -13.21 5.54 14.54
N ASN A 200 -13.18 6.80 14.99
CA ASN A 200 -12.64 7.93 14.24
C ASN A 200 -11.21 8.31 14.67
N ASN A 201 -10.56 7.49 15.49
CA ASN A 201 -9.21 7.76 15.99
C ASN A 201 -8.13 6.86 15.32
N VAL A 202 -8.46 6.26 14.18
CA VAL A 202 -7.60 5.29 13.50
C VAL A 202 -7.36 5.68 12.05
N ALA A 203 -6.08 5.69 11.65
CA ALA A 203 -5.66 5.77 10.25
C ALA A 203 -5.20 4.41 9.75
N VAL A 204 -5.64 3.99 8.57
CA VAL A 204 -5.21 2.74 7.93
C VAL A 204 -4.12 3.02 6.91
N ILE A 205 -2.91 2.51 7.16
CA ILE A 205 -1.71 2.74 6.34
C ILE A 205 -1.42 1.50 5.50
N ARG A 206 -1.28 1.68 4.20
CA ARG A 206 -1.00 0.60 3.26
C ARG A 206 0.50 0.52 2.95
N LYS A 207 1.15 -0.60 3.29
CA LYS A 207 2.54 -0.91 2.95
C LYS A 207 2.61 -2.23 2.18
N ALA A 208 2.15 -2.20 0.92
CA ALA A 208 1.96 -3.41 0.12
C ALA A 208 2.42 -3.22 -1.33
N VAL A 209 3.02 -4.27 -1.90
CA VAL A 209 3.55 -4.30 -3.27
C VAL A 209 3.01 -5.53 -3.99
N SER A 210 2.36 -5.29 -5.14
CA SER A 210 1.82 -6.38 -5.96
C SER A 210 2.91 -7.35 -6.44
N GLY A 211 2.67 -8.66 -6.28
CA GLY A 211 3.57 -9.71 -6.75
C GLY A 211 4.73 -10.04 -5.83
N THR A 212 4.93 -9.29 -4.74
CA THR A 212 6.01 -9.52 -3.77
C THR A 212 5.87 -10.87 -3.06
N ARG A 213 7.00 -11.46 -2.69
CA ARG A 213 7.12 -12.73 -1.97
C ARG A 213 7.79 -12.50 -0.61
N ILE A 214 7.55 -13.39 0.34
CA ILE A 214 8.25 -13.37 1.63
C ILE A 214 9.73 -13.70 1.43
N LEU A 215 10.00 -14.79 0.69
CA LEU A 215 11.28 -15.49 0.72
C LEU A 215 12.23 -15.11 -0.41
N ARG A 216 11.68 -14.70 -1.57
CA ARG A 216 12.48 -14.51 -2.79
C ARG A 216 12.07 -13.27 -3.55
N GLU A 217 13.00 -12.64 -4.23
CA GLU A 217 12.77 -11.54 -5.16
C GLU A 217 13.19 -11.95 -6.57
N TYR A 218 12.77 -11.17 -7.56
CA TYR A 218 13.16 -11.40 -8.94
C TYR A 218 14.35 -10.52 -9.32
N ALA A 219 15.41 -11.14 -9.84
CA ALA A 219 16.58 -10.43 -10.34
C ALA A 219 16.45 -9.98 -11.81
N CYS A 220 15.31 -10.25 -12.48
CA CYS A 220 15.11 -9.98 -13.89
C CYS A 220 14.19 -8.77 -14.13
N ILE A 221 14.48 -8.00 -15.18
CA ILE A 221 13.75 -6.77 -15.54
C ILE A 221 12.22 -6.96 -15.60
N PRO A 222 11.66 -8.02 -16.24
CA PRO A 222 10.20 -8.17 -16.36
C PRO A 222 9.44 -8.23 -15.04
N TYR A 223 10.11 -8.58 -13.94
CA TYR A 223 9.50 -8.77 -12.63
C TYR A 223 10.01 -7.81 -11.54
N GLN A 224 10.82 -6.80 -11.90
CA GLN A 224 11.32 -5.81 -10.93
C GLN A 224 10.19 -5.07 -10.21
N SER A 225 9.03 -4.90 -10.85
CA SER A 225 7.87 -4.26 -10.23
C SER A 225 7.25 -5.07 -9.09
N TYR A 226 7.59 -6.36 -8.97
CA TYR A 226 7.19 -7.16 -7.80
C TYR A 226 8.00 -6.84 -6.54
N GLY A 227 8.97 -5.93 -6.65
CA GLY A 227 9.72 -5.39 -5.53
C GLY A 227 10.70 -6.36 -4.90
N LEU A 228 11.32 -5.90 -3.83
CA LEU A 228 12.20 -6.68 -3.01
C LEU A 228 11.43 -7.77 -2.27
N LYS A 229 12.09 -8.87 -1.88
CA LYS A 229 11.50 -9.85 -0.97
C LYS A 229 11.12 -9.19 0.37
N GLY A 230 10.16 -9.80 1.05
CA GLY A 230 9.59 -9.23 2.25
C GLY A 230 10.63 -8.87 3.32
N GLU A 231 11.61 -9.73 3.58
CA GLU A 231 12.67 -9.45 4.55
C GLU A 231 13.48 -8.18 4.23
N ASN A 232 13.70 -7.88 2.95
CA ASN A 232 14.53 -6.75 2.53
C ASN A 232 13.79 -5.41 2.58
N ARG A 233 12.44 -5.42 2.53
CA ARG A 233 11.64 -4.18 2.53
C ARG A 233 10.90 -3.92 3.85
N PHE A 234 10.67 -4.94 4.69
CA PHE A 234 9.79 -4.88 5.85
C PHE A 234 10.17 -3.76 6.84
N ILE A 235 11.42 -3.74 7.29
CA ILE A 235 11.89 -2.74 8.25
C ILE A 235 11.75 -1.33 7.67
N HIS A 236 12.26 -1.12 6.45
CA HIS A 236 12.22 0.17 5.78
C HIS A 236 10.80 0.74 5.67
N GLU A 237 9.81 -0.10 5.38
CA GLU A 237 8.44 0.35 5.19
C GLU A 237 7.70 0.63 6.51
N ILE A 238 8.10 -0.02 7.61
CA ILE A 238 7.44 0.12 8.91
C ILE A 238 8.06 1.22 9.76
N GLU A 239 9.40 1.35 9.76
CA GLU A 239 10.13 2.26 10.66
C GLU A 239 9.74 3.74 10.50
N HIS A 240 9.20 4.11 9.34
CA HIS A 240 8.83 5.49 9.03
C HIS A 240 7.35 5.80 9.29
N VAL A 241 6.55 4.84 9.75
CA VAL A 241 5.13 5.07 10.08
C VAL A 241 5.02 5.58 11.51
N LYS A 242 4.72 6.86 11.66
CA LYS A 242 4.57 7.50 12.97
C LYS A 242 3.25 7.13 13.63
N GLY A 243 3.27 6.94 14.93
CA GLY A 243 2.08 6.69 15.74
C GLY A 243 1.38 5.35 15.44
N ALA A 244 2.04 4.41 14.79
CA ALA A 244 1.50 3.06 14.59
C ALA A 244 1.40 2.31 15.91
N LYS A 245 0.30 1.57 16.09
CA LYS A 245 0.08 0.65 17.21
C LYS A 245 -0.11 -0.78 16.75
N THR A 246 -0.72 -0.98 15.60
CA THR A 246 -1.10 -2.30 15.10
C THR A 246 -0.52 -2.54 13.70
N LEU A 247 -0.14 -3.77 13.45
CA LEU A 247 0.32 -4.26 12.16
C LEU A 247 -0.51 -5.47 11.74
N ILE A 248 -1.04 -5.44 10.53
CA ILE A 248 -1.71 -6.59 9.88
C ILE A 248 -0.81 -7.04 8.73
N ILE A 249 -0.39 -8.31 8.75
CA ILE A 249 0.45 -8.91 7.72
C ILE A 249 -0.37 -9.92 6.91
N GLN A 250 -0.64 -9.64 5.63
CA GLN A 250 -1.28 -10.58 4.71
C GLN A 250 -0.33 -10.80 3.53
N HIS A 251 0.52 -11.84 3.63
CA HIS A 251 1.64 -12.05 2.72
C HIS A 251 2.01 -13.54 2.61
N GLY A 252 2.52 -13.97 1.43
CA GLY A 252 3.01 -15.32 1.20
C GLY A 252 2.34 -16.08 0.05
N ILE A 253 1.23 -15.60 -0.48
CA ILE A 253 0.53 -16.29 -1.57
C ILE A 253 1.40 -16.40 -2.83
N ASN A 254 2.19 -15.36 -3.13
CA ASN A 254 3.06 -15.34 -4.31
C ASN A 254 4.25 -16.28 -4.20
N ASP A 255 4.70 -16.64 -3.01
CA ASP A 255 5.70 -17.69 -2.80
C ASP A 255 5.18 -19.04 -3.31
N ILE A 256 3.89 -19.29 -3.15
CA ILE A 256 3.21 -20.54 -3.51
C ILE A 256 2.81 -20.58 -5.00
N ILE A 257 2.29 -19.48 -5.55
CA ILE A 257 1.68 -19.48 -6.90
C ILE A 257 2.65 -19.09 -8.02
N HIS A 258 3.76 -18.40 -7.71
CA HIS A 258 4.69 -17.92 -8.73
C HIS A 258 5.61 -19.01 -9.32
N PRO A 259 6.16 -19.98 -8.60
CA PRO A 259 6.99 -21.02 -9.18
C PRO A 259 6.18 -21.88 -10.15
N VAL A 260 6.61 -21.97 -11.42
CA VAL A 260 5.86 -22.69 -12.50
C VAL A 260 6.71 -23.68 -13.28
N GLY A 261 8.04 -23.66 -13.09
CA GLY A 261 9.00 -24.45 -13.82
C GLY A 261 9.69 -23.64 -14.93
N THR A 262 10.96 -23.97 -15.16
CA THR A 262 11.80 -23.27 -16.14
C THR A 262 11.38 -23.55 -17.57
N ASP A 263 10.68 -24.61 -17.83
CA ASP A 263 10.02 -24.96 -19.11
C ASP A 263 8.86 -24.01 -19.45
N VAL A 264 8.20 -23.46 -18.42
CA VAL A 264 7.12 -22.47 -18.60
C VAL A 264 7.68 -21.05 -18.54
N ASN A 265 8.57 -20.77 -17.58
CA ASN A 265 9.19 -19.46 -17.40
C ASN A 265 10.55 -19.61 -16.68
N ILE A 266 11.63 -19.24 -17.39
CA ILE A 266 13.00 -19.39 -16.89
C ILE A 266 13.30 -18.63 -15.59
N PHE A 267 12.51 -17.61 -15.27
CA PHE A 267 12.65 -16.79 -14.06
C PHE A 267 11.78 -17.28 -12.89
N ARG A 268 11.04 -18.37 -13.08
CA ARG A 268 10.08 -18.89 -12.10
C ARG A 268 10.26 -20.40 -11.91
N PRO A 269 11.48 -20.85 -11.52
CA PRO A 269 11.78 -22.27 -11.40
C PRO A 269 10.94 -22.92 -10.28
N LEU A 270 10.65 -24.21 -10.40
CA LEU A 270 9.96 -24.97 -9.35
C LEU A 270 10.82 -25.12 -8.09
N SER A 271 12.15 -24.97 -8.18
CA SER A 271 13.03 -24.91 -7.01
C SER A 271 12.74 -23.70 -6.09
N ASP A 272 12.02 -22.71 -6.58
CA ASP A 272 11.54 -21.57 -5.76
C ASP A 272 10.30 -21.93 -4.94
N MET A 273 9.69 -23.10 -5.13
CA MET A 273 8.54 -23.53 -4.35
C MET A 273 8.93 -23.64 -2.88
N PRO A 274 8.24 -22.93 -1.97
CA PRO A 274 8.61 -22.94 -0.58
C PRO A 274 8.24 -24.25 0.11
N THR A 275 8.99 -24.58 1.14
CA THR A 275 8.51 -25.50 2.17
C THR A 275 7.66 -24.75 3.20
N LEU A 276 6.85 -25.49 3.96
CA LEU A 276 6.08 -24.90 5.06
C LEU A 276 6.99 -24.23 6.11
N ASP A 277 8.14 -24.85 6.41
CA ASP A 277 9.06 -24.31 7.41
C ASP A 277 9.72 -23.01 6.94
N GLU A 278 10.08 -22.89 5.65
CA GLU A 278 10.56 -21.60 5.09
C GLU A 278 9.50 -20.50 5.24
N LEU A 279 8.23 -20.79 4.93
CA LEU A 279 7.14 -19.81 5.11
C LEU A 279 6.94 -19.39 6.57
N LYS A 280 7.01 -20.37 7.49
CA LYS A 280 6.94 -20.10 8.94
C LYS A 280 8.11 -19.24 9.41
N ASP A 281 9.33 -19.52 8.95
CA ASP A 281 10.51 -18.76 9.35
C ASP A 281 10.48 -17.33 8.79
N GLY A 282 10.02 -17.15 7.55
CA GLY A 282 9.76 -15.82 7.00
C GLY A 282 8.70 -15.03 7.79
N MET A 283 7.63 -15.69 8.23
CA MET A 283 6.62 -15.05 9.08
C MET A 283 7.18 -14.71 10.47
N LYS A 284 7.98 -15.59 11.08
CA LYS A 284 8.66 -15.33 12.36
C LYS A 284 9.56 -14.10 12.27
N TYR A 285 10.30 -13.95 11.15
CA TYR A 285 11.12 -12.77 10.91
C TYR A 285 10.29 -11.47 11.04
N TYR A 286 9.11 -11.41 10.40
CA TYR A 286 8.23 -10.25 10.53
C TYR A 286 7.78 -10.01 11.97
N LEU A 287 7.33 -11.05 12.66
CA LEU A 287 6.83 -10.96 14.04
C LEU A 287 7.91 -10.49 15.02
N GLU A 288 9.14 -10.96 14.86
CA GLU A 288 10.28 -10.56 15.69
C GLU A 288 10.65 -9.10 15.47
N HIS A 289 10.63 -8.62 14.22
CA HIS A 289 10.92 -7.23 13.91
C HIS A 289 9.76 -6.31 14.32
N ALA A 290 8.52 -6.71 14.13
CA ALA A 290 7.35 -5.95 14.59
C ALA A 290 7.39 -5.68 16.11
N LYS A 291 7.83 -6.66 16.91
CA LYS A 291 8.04 -6.49 18.36
C LYS A 291 9.04 -5.39 18.70
N ARG A 292 10.08 -5.18 17.89
CA ARG A 292 11.07 -4.10 18.10
C ARG A 292 10.46 -2.70 17.92
N PHE A 293 9.37 -2.63 17.14
CA PHE A 293 8.60 -1.40 16.94
C PHE A 293 7.40 -1.28 17.90
N ASN A 294 7.25 -2.20 18.87
CA ASN A 294 6.13 -2.26 19.80
C ASN A 294 4.76 -2.31 19.10
N LEU A 295 4.66 -3.08 18.01
CA LEU A 295 3.41 -3.23 17.26
C LEU A 295 2.66 -4.47 17.70
N ASP A 296 1.36 -4.31 18.03
CA ASP A 296 0.42 -5.41 18.16
C ASP A 296 0.20 -6.01 16.78
N THR A 297 0.66 -7.25 16.56
CA THR A 297 0.72 -7.83 15.22
C THR A 297 -0.32 -8.92 15.04
N TYR A 298 -1.09 -8.81 13.95
CA TYR A 298 -2.03 -9.81 13.46
C TYR A 298 -1.60 -10.32 12.09
N VAL A 299 -1.77 -11.62 11.85
CA VAL A 299 -1.48 -12.23 10.56
C VAL A 299 -2.78 -12.57 9.84
N GLY A 300 -2.90 -12.19 8.57
CA GLY A 300 -4.04 -12.55 7.72
C GLY A 300 -3.82 -13.89 7.03
N THR A 301 -4.80 -14.77 7.04
CA THR A 301 -4.74 -16.02 6.27
C THR A 301 -4.72 -15.74 4.76
N LEU A 302 -4.04 -16.61 4.00
CA LEU A 302 -4.02 -16.54 2.54
C LEU A 302 -5.39 -16.92 1.98
N VAL A 303 -5.83 -16.18 0.98
CA VAL A 303 -7.16 -16.32 0.35
C VAL A 303 -7.25 -17.55 -0.57
N PRO A 304 -8.45 -17.95 -1.05
CA PRO A 304 -8.62 -19.05 -2.00
C PRO A 304 -7.79 -18.86 -3.28
N ILE A 305 -7.32 -19.98 -3.85
CA ILE A 305 -6.57 -20.03 -5.11
C ILE A 305 -7.13 -21.04 -6.11
N TYR A 306 -8.28 -21.63 -5.82
CA TYR A 306 -8.89 -22.62 -6.71
C TYR A 306 -9.18 -22.03 -8.09
N ASN A 307 -8.84 -22.77 -9.13
CA ASN A 307 -8.90 -22.33 -10.53
C ASN A 307 -7.94 -21.18 -10.93
N TRP A 308 -7.08 -20.70 -10.05
CA TRP A 308 -6.01 -19.82 -10.50
C TRP A 308 -5.13 -20.51 -11.55
N ARG A 309 -4.65 -19.78 -12.54
CA ARG A 309 -3.90 -20.30 -13.70
C ARG A 309 -2.74 -21.24 -13.38
N THR A 310 -2.19 -21.19 -12.15
CA THR A 310 -1.12 -22.08 -11.69
C THR A 310 -1.61 -23.03 -10.59
N TYR A 311 -2.94 -23.17 -10.42
CA TYR A 311 -3.52 -24.04 -9.42
C TYR A 311 -3.03 -25.48 -9.58
N ALA A 312 -2.72 -26.11 -8.47
CA ALA A 312 -2.47 -27.54 -8.34
C ALA A 312 -2.71 -27.92 -6.88
N ILE A 313 -3.11 -29.17 -6.64
CA ILE A 313 -3.46 -29.64 -5.30
C ILE A 313 -2.30 -29.50 -4.29
N PHE A 314 -1.05 -29.67 -4.72
CA PHE A 314 0.11 -29.47 -3.83
C PHE A 314 0.27 -28.02 -3.38
N ARG A 315 -0.18 -27.03 -4.17
CA ARG A 315 -0.19 -25.60 -3.81
C ARG A 315 -1.31 -25.30 -2.82
N GLU A 316 -2.47 -25.91 -3.05
CA GLU A 316 -3.60 -25.83 -2.11
C GLU A 316 -3.21 -26.40 -0.74
N ASN A 317 -2.54 -27.55 -0.73
CA ASN A 317 -2.10 -28.21 0.49
C ASN A 317 -1.14 -27.32 1.29
N ILE A 318 -0.10 -26.79 0.65
CA ILE A 318 0.88 -25.94 1.37
C ILE A 318 0.24 -24.61 1.83
N LYS A 319 -0.67 -24.03 1.04
CA LYS A 319 -1.45 -22.86 1.45
C LYS A 319 -2.30 -23.17 2.69
N ASN A 320 -2.99 -24.31 2.69
CA ASN A 320 -3.85 -24.72 3.79
C ASN A 320 -3.03 -25.04 5.07
N GLU A 321 -1.89 -25.72 4.95
CA GLU A 321 -0.97 -25.96 6.06
C GLU A 321 -0.41 -24.64 6.62
N PHE A 322 -0.05 -23.71 5.76
CA PHE A 322 0.42 -22.39 6.20
C PHE A 322 -0.71 -21.59 6.87
N ASN A 323 -1.93 -21.61 6.33
CA ASN A 323 -3.09 -20.98 6.98
C ASN A 323 -3.39 -21.59 8.36
N GLN A 324 -3.26 -22.92 8.52
CA GLN A 324 -3.39 -23.57 9.83
C GLN A 324 -2.35 -23.03 10.81
N TYR A 325 -1.11 -22.86 10.39
CA TYR A 325 -0.07 -22.25 11.23
C TYR A 325 -0.42 -20.79 11.57
N LEU A 326 -0.83 -19.98 10.60
CA LEU A 326 -1.21 -18.58 10.82
C LEU A 326 -2.34 -18.45 11.85
N LEU A 327 -3.31 -19.37 11.84
CA LEU A 327 -4.42 -19.44 12.81
C LEU A 327 -3.98 -19.80 14.24
N THR A 328 -2.75 -20.28 14.45
CA THR A 328 -2.19 -20.46 15.80
C THR A 328 -1.65 -19.17 16.41
N LEU A 329 -1.58 -18.09 15.63
CA LEU A 329 -1.11 -16.76 16.01
C LEU A 329 -2.32 -15.81 16.20
N PRO A 330 -2.14 -14.61 16.78
CA PRO A 330 -3.12 -13.55 16.64
C PRO A 330 -3.41 -13.33 15.15
N SER A 331 -4.61 -13.67 14.69
CA SER A 331 -4.90 -13.78 13.27
C SER A 331 -6.24 -13.21 12.85
N ILE A 332 -6.33 -12.85 11.57
CA ILE A 332 -7.55 -12.46 10.88
C ILE A 332 -7.80 -13.52 9.79
N ASP A 333 -8.85 -14.29 9.95
CA ASP A 333 -9.17 -15.37 9.03
C ASP A 333 -9.89 -14.84 7.78
N PHE A 334 -9.08 -14.30 6.85
CA PHE A 334 -9.56 -13.82 5.56
C PHE A 334 -10.03 -14.96 4.65
N ASN A 335 -9.37 -16.13 4.73
CA ASN A 335 -9.72 -17.27 3.90
C ASN A 335 -11.18 -17.69 4.12
N ASN A 336 -11.59 -17.87 5.37
CA ASN A 336 -12.98 -18.23 5.69
C ASN A 336 -13.96 -17.06 5.56
N ALA A 337 -13.49 -15.82 5.65
CA ALA A 337 -14.36 -14.66 5.42
C ALA A 337 -14.92 -14.64 3.99
N ILE A 338 -14.10 -14.96 2.99
CA ILE A 338 -14.43 -14.84 1.56
C ILE A 338 -14.39 -16.17 0.79
N GLY A 339 -13.99 -17.25 1.46
CA GLY A 339 -13.88 -18.60 0.88
C GLY A 339 -14.73 -19.62 1.62
N GLU A 340 -15.00 -20.72 0.95
CA GLU A 340 -15.67 -21.91 1.49
C GLU A 340 -14.94 -23.16 1.03
N LEU A 341 -14.91 -24.19 1.88
CA LEU A 341 -14.26 -25.46 1.58
C LEU A 341 -15.22 -26.36 0.80
N ILE A 342 -14.84 -26.71 -0.43
CA ILE A 342 -15.58 -27.61 -1.31
C ILE A 342 -14.58 -28.65 -1.86
N ASP A 343 -14.86 -29.93 -1.68
CA ASP A 343 -14.05 -31.06 -2.21
C ASP A 343 -12.52 -30.89 -1.95
N GLU A 344 -12.18 -30.59 -0.69
CA GLU A 344 -10.81 -30.41 -0.19
C GLU A 344 -10.07 -29.14 -0.67
N ALA A 345 -10.70 -28.26 -1.46
CA ALA A 345 -10.15 -26.98 -1.89
C ALA A 345 -10.99 -25.80 -1.41
N TYR A 346 -10.32 -24.67 -1.14
CA TYR A 346 -11.03 -23.44 -0.83
C TYR A 346 -11.39 -22.71 -2.13
N HIS A 347 -12.70 -22.56 -2.35
CA HIS A 347 -13.27 -21.75 -3.42
C HIS A 347 -13.66 -20.37 -2.91
N PHE A 348 -13.63 -19.36 -3.75
CA PHE A 348 -14.31 -18.10 -3.41
C PHE A 348 -15.80 -18.32 -3.24
N LYS A 349 -16.38 -17.74 -2.19
CA LYS A 349 -17.84 -17.65 -2.05
C LYS A 349 -18.46 -16.92 -3.24
N ASP A 350 -19.76 -17.14 -3.46
CA ASP A 350 -20.47 -16.48 -4.55
C ASP A 350 -20.28 -14.95 -4.53
N GLY A 351 -19.94 -14.38 -5.68
CA GLY A 351 -19.63 -12.96 -5.85
C GLY A 351 -18.29 -12.47 -5.26
N CYS A 352 -17.49 -13.35 -4.64
CA CYS A 352 -16.22 -12.95 -4.01
C CYS A 352 -14.99 -13.02 -4.92
N ASP A 353 -15.07 -13.68 -6.08
CA ASP A 353 -14.00 -13.72 -7.07
C ASP A 353 -14.06 -12.50 -7.99
N SER A 354 -12.91 -11.87 -8.29
CA SER A 354 -12.84 -10.81 -9.30
C SER A 354 -12.95 -11.34 -10.74
N GLY A 355 -12.88 -12.67 -10.91
CA GLY A 355 -12.91 -13.37 -12.18
C GLY A 355 -11.56 -13.91 -12.65
N ASP A 356 -10.50 -13.68 -11.89
CA ASP A 356 -9.18 -14.24 -12.18
C ASP A 356 -8.79 -15.40 -11.23
N HIS A 357 -9.65 -15.75 -10.29
CA HIS A 357 -9.52 -16.84 -9.32
C HIS A 357 -8.36 -16.68 -8.32
N LEU A 358 -7.91 -15.45 -8.10
CA LEU A 358 -6.89 -15.11 -7.10
C LEU A 358 -7.24 -13.83 -6.34
N HIS A 359 -7.58 -12.76 -7.07
CA HIS A 359 -7.86 -11.48 -6.45
C HIS A 359 -9.33 -11.40 -6.03
N PRO A 360 -9.58 -10.95 -4.80
CA PRO A 360 -10.93 -10.73 -4.31
C PRO A 360 -11.71 -9.69 -5.12
N SER A 361 -13.02 -9.87 -5.25
CA SER A 361 -13.91 -8.84 -5.78
C SER A 361 -14.07 -7.68 -4.81
N LYS A 362 -14.76 -6.60 -5.25
CA LYS A 362 -15.11 -5.49 -4.34
C LYS A 362 -15.94 -5.95 -3.13
N LEU A 363 -16.84 -6.93 -3.31
CA LEU A 363 -17.61 -7.52 -2.22
C LEU A 363 -16.68 -8.22 -1.23
N ALA A 364 -15.77 -9.04 -1.74
CA ALA A 364 -14.83 -9.78 -0.91
C ALA A 364 -13.89 -8.85 -0.13
N TYR A 365 -13.38 -7.77 -0.75
CA TYR A 365 -12.58 -6.78 -0.05
C TYR A 365 -13.34 -6.08 1.08
N LYS A 366 -14.64 -5.81 0.93
CA LYS A 366 -15.48 -5.32 2.03
C LYS A 366 -15.61 -6.34 3.16
N LEU A 367 -15.84 -7.61 2.82
CA LEU A 367 -15.93 -8.68 3.81
C LEU A 367 -14.60 -8.88 4.56
N MET A 368 -13.46 -8.77 3.87
CA MET A 368 -12.13 -8.77 4.51
C MET A 368 -11.98 -7.61 5.49
N ALA A 369 -12.38 -6.41 5.08
CA ALA A 369 -12.33 -5.20 5.91
C ALA A 369 -13.20 -5.36 7.17
N ILE A 370 -14.45 -5.79 7.02
CA ILE A 370 -15.36 -6.08 8.13
C ILE A 370 -14.72 -7.10 9.08
N LYS A 371 -14.18 -8.22 8.54
CA LYS A 371 -13.50 -9.24 9.33
C LYS A 371 -12.31 -8.70 10.11
N ALA A 372 -11.52 -7.82 9.50
CA ALA A 372 -10.39 -7.17 10.18
C ALA A 372 -10.87 -6.28 11.34
N VAL A 373 -11.87 -5.42 11.10
CA VAL A 373 -12.43 -4.54 12.13
C VAL A 373 -13.08 -5.37 13.27
N ASP A 374 -13.83 -6.42 12.93
CA ASP A 374 -14.42 -7.32 13.94
C ASP A 374 -13.35 -7.95 14.83
N THR A 375 -12.26 -8.42 14.22
CA THR A 375 -11.18 -9.08 14.97
C THR A 375 -10.47 -8.11 15.91
N LEU A 376 -10.22 -6.87 15.45
CA LEU A 376 -9.46 -5.90 16.22
C LEU A 376 -10.30 -5.18 17.31
N PHE A 377 -11.58 -4.96 17.07
CA PHE A 377 -12.38 -4.06 17.90
C PHE A 377 -13.57 -4.74 18.63
N ASN A 378 -14.01 -5.94 18.19
CA ASN A 378 -15.14 -6.64 18.84
C ASN A 378 -14.71 -7.67 19.89
N ASN A 379 -13.42 -8.01 20.04
CA ASN A 379 -12.93 -8.95 21.05
C ASN A 379 -12.92 -8.38 22.49
N ASN A 380 -13.47 -7.18 22.71
CA ASN A 380 -13.55 -6.51 24.02
C ASN A 380 -14.98 -6.51 24.61
N LYS A 381 -15.83 -7.47 24.21
CA LYS A 381 -17.15 -7.67 24.85
C LYS A 381 -17.24 -8.98 25.57
#